data_413b289500ce5b81faaea1ee6df88e41
#
_entry.id   413b289500ce5b81faaea1ee6df88e41
#
_cell.length_a   1.000
_cell.length_b   1.000
_cell.length_c   1.000
_cell.angle_alpha   90.00
_cell.angle_beta   90.00
_cell.angle_gamma   90.00
#
_symmetry.space_group_name_H-M   'P 1'
#
loop_
_entity.id
_entity.type
_entity.pdbx_description
1 polymer ?
#
loop_
_entity_poly.entity_id
_entity_poly.type
_entity_poly.pdbx_seq_one_letter_code
_entity_poly.pdbx_strand_id
1 'polypeptide(L)'
;MKKVFVIIFALLLLSCNQDQTCYDCTTTITITIQDSGGKDSFSVADTRSKCDVTDSEIRAYETAHTDTVTYINGNVRIDTVTVTVCKK
;
A
#
# COMPACT_ATOMS: atom_id res chain seq x y z
N MET A 1 24.73 38.59 -2.20
CA MET A 1 24.17 37.58 -3.11
C MET A 1 24.30 36.17 -2.55
N LYS A 2 25.42 35.77 -2.03
CA LYS A 2 25.59 34.42 -1.47
C LYS A 2 24.67 34.14 -0.29
N LYS A 3 24.44 35.15 0.57
CA LYS A 3 23.56 34.98 1.73
C LYS A 3 22.10 34.77 1.35
N VAL A 4 21.63 35.43 0.31
CA VAL A 4 20.26 35.27 -0.19
C VAL A 4 20.07 33.89 -0.78
N PHE A 5 21.08 33.40 -1.49
CA PHE A 5 21.02 32.08 -2.12
C PHE A 5 20.95 30.97 -1.06
N VAL A 6 21.71 31.10 -0.01
CA VAL A 6 21.71 30.13 1.11
C VAL A 6 20.37 30.10 1.82
N ILE A 7 19.78 31.29 2.04
CA ILE A 7 18.48 31.39 2.70
C ILE A 7 17.38 30.72 1.85
N ILE A 8 17.38 30.94 0.56
CA ILE A 8 16.42 30.32 -0.35
C ILE A 8 16.57 28.80 -0.33
N PHE A 9 17.80 28.33 -0.34
CA PHE A 9 18.08 26.89 -0.28
C PHE A 9 17.59 26.26 1.02
N ALA A 10 17.83 26.95 2.15
CA ALA A 10 17.36 26.49 3.45
C ALA A 10 15.83 26.45 3.54
N LEU A 11 15.16 27.41 2.96
CA LEU A 11 13.69 27.43 2.91
C LEU A 11 13.14 26.28 2.09
N LEU A 12 13.79 25.95 0.97
CA LEU A 12 13.37 24.81 0.15
C LEU A 12 13.52 23.50 0.91
N LEU A 13 14.59 23.32 1.65
CA LEU A 13 14.80 22.13 2.46
C LEU A 13 13.76 22.00 3.56
N LEU A 14 13.44 23.10 4.22
CA LEU A 14 12.44 23.13 5.28
C LEU A 14 11.05 22.82 4.73
N SER A 15 10.71 23.37 3.55
CA SER A 15 9.44 23.06 2.89
C SER A 15 9.32 21.57 2.59
N CYS A 16 10.36 20.98 2.05
CA CYS A 16 10.34 19.56 1.73
C CYS A 16 10.14 18.68 2.95
N ASN A 17 10.69 19.09 4.10
CA ASN A 17 10.59 18.32 5.33
C ASN A 17 9.25 18.50 6.05
N GLN A 18 8.61 19.65 5.90
CA GLN A 18 7.40 19.98 6.64
C GLN A 18 6.12 19.56 5.93
N ASP A 19 6.12 19.60 4.61
CA ASP A 19 4.91 19.38 3.82
C ASP A 19 4.75 17.95 3.34
N GLN A 20 5.78 17.13 3.46
CA GLN A 20 5.68 15.74 3.03
C GLN A 20 5.12 14.86 4.12
N THR A 21 3.89 14.45 3.92
CA THR A 21 3.31 13.37 4.71
C THR A 21 3.41 12.11 3.89
N CYS A 22 4.20 11.17 4.37
CA CYS A 22 4.40 9.90 3.70
C CYS A 22 3.71 8.79 4.47
N TYR A 23 3.05 7.92 3.73
CA TYR A 23 2.41 6.73 4.27
C TYR A 23 3.12 5.51 3.70
N ASP A 24 3.33 4.51 4.54
CA ASP A 24 3.82 3.21 4.10
C ASP A 24 2.61 2.31 3.89
N CYS A 25 2.35 1.97 2.64
CA CYS A 25 1.22 1.14 2.26
C CYS A 25 1.70 -0.28 1.99
N THR A 26 1.22 -1.22 2.78
CA THR A 26 1.54 -2.64 2.62
C THR A 26 0.35 -3.36 2.02
N THR A 27 0.56 -3.97 0.87
CA THR A 27 -0.44 -4.80 0.21
C THR A 27 -0.09 -6.26 0.44
N THR A 28 -0.99 -6.98 1.07
CA THR A 28 -0.82 -8.42 1.32
C THR A 28 -1.81 -9.18 0.46
N ILE A 29 -1.30 -10.10 -0.33
CA ILE A 29 -2.12 -10.98 -1.16
C ILE A 29 -2.02 -12.37 -0.56
N THR A 30 -3.14 -12.90 -0.10
CA THR A 30 -3.23 -14.26 0.45
C THR A 30 -4.02 -15.12 -0.52
N ILE A 31 -3.42 -16.19 -0.98
CA ILE A 31 -4.05 -17.15 -1.88
C ILE A 31 -4.25 -18.44 -1.12
N THR A 32 -5.50 -18.87 -1.02
CA THR A 32 -5.87 -20.13 -0.39
C THR A 32 -6.43 -21.06 -1.46
N ILE A 33 -5.81 -22.22 -1.61
CA ILE A 33 -6.24 -23.23 -2.55
C ILE A 33 -6.79 -24.40 -1.75
N GLN A 34 -8.04 -24.73 -1.99
CA GLN A 34 -8.72 -25.82 -1.31
C GLN A 34 -9.22 -26.83 -2.35
N ASP A 35 -8.84 -28.09 -2.18
CA ASP A 35 -9.29 -29.16 -3.04
C ASP A 35 -9.72 -30.36 -2.16
N SER A 36 -10.08 -31.47 -2.81
CA SER A 36 -10.50 -32.67 -2.08
C SER A 36 -9.36 -33.32 -1.27
N GLY A 37 -8.12 -33.01 -1.57
CA GLY A 37 -6.96 -33.55 -0.89
C GLY A 37 -6.41 -32.69 0.23
N GLY A 38 -6.91 -31.44 0.40
CA GLY A 38 -6.42 -30.58 1.42
C GLY A 38 -6.56 -29.10 1.12
N LYS A 39 -5.88 -28.30 1.91
CA LYS A 39 -5.94 -26.85 1.86
C LYS A 39 -4.53 -26.29 1.97
N ASP A 40 -4.14 -25.47 1.02
CA ASP A 40 -2.86 -24.76 1.01
C ASP A 40 -3.12 -23.27 1.01
N SER A 41 -2.25 -22.54 1.71
CA SER A 41 -2.35 -21.08 1.76
C SER A 41 -0.96 -20.47 1.72
N PHE A 42 -0.81 -19.42 0.95
CA PHE A 42 0.43 -18.66 0.92
C PHE A 42 0.14 -17.17 0.77
N SER A 43 1.05 -16.35 1.27
CA SER A 43 0.90 -14.91 1.27
C SER A 43 2.14 -14.23 0.74
N VAL A 44 1.93 -13.14 0.02
CA VAL A 44 2.98 -12.25 -0.46
C VAL A 44 2.64 -10.84 -0.01
N ALA A 45 3.60 -10.11 0.51
CA ALA A 45 3.41 -8.74 0.94
C ALA A 45 4.40 -7.83 0.21
N ASP A 46 3.92 -6.65 -0.17
CA ASP A 46 4.71 -5.63 -0.82
C ASP A 46 4.43 -4.29 -0.15
N THR A 47 5.48 -3.54 0.18
CA THR A 47 5.34 -2.25 0.84
C THR A 47 5.81 -1.15 -0.09
N ARG A 48 4.98 -0.11 -0.25
CA ARG A 48 5.30 1.06 -1.05
C ARG A 48 5.04 2.32 -0.25
N SER A 49 5.90 3.31 -0.43
CA SER A 49 5.73 4.61 0.20
C SER A 49 4.91 5.52 -0.70
N LYS A 50 3.94 6.20 -0.12
CA LYS A 50 3.15 7.21 -0.81
C LYS A 50 3.28 8.52 -0.07
N CYS A 51 3.81 9.52 -0.76
CA CYS A 51 4.04 10.85 -0.20
C CYS A 51 3.13 11.86 -0.87
N ASP A 52 2.94 13.00 -0.23
CA ASP A 52 2.11 14.09 -0.75
C ASP A 52 0.64 13.69 -0.97
N VAL A 53 0.13 12.86 -0.10
CA VAL A 53 -1.26 12.40 -0.16
C VAL A 53 -2.01 12.82 1.08
N THR A 54 -3.30 13.07 0.92
CA THR A 54 -4.17 13.36 2.05
C THR A 54 -4.68 12.06 2.68
N ASP A 55 -5.19 12.18 3.90
CA ASP A 55 -5.78 11.05 4.60
C ASP A 55 -6.95 10.45 3.80
N SER A 56 -7.75 11.30 3.18
CA SER A 56 -8.86 10.89 2.34
C SER A 56 -8.39 10.09 1.12
N GLU A 57 -7.30 10.53 0.48
CA GLU A 57 -6.73 9.82 -0.67
C GLU A 57 -6.18 8.46 -0.27
N ILE A 58 -5.55 8.38 0.91
CA ILE A 58 -5.02 7.12 1.43
C ILE A 58 -6.13 6.12 1.73
N ARG A 59 -7.24 6.58 2.29
CA ARG A 59 -8.38 5.70 2.55
C ARG A 59 -9.01 5.18 1.27
N ALA A 60 -9.10 6.03 0.25
CA ALA A 60 -9.57 5.63 -1.07
C ALA A 60 -8.63 4.60 -1.71
N TYR A 61 -7.33 4.80 -1.54
CA TYR A 61 -6.33 3.85 -2.03
C TYR A 61 -6.45 2.49 -1.35
N GLU A 62 -6.59 2.48 -0.02
CA GLU A 62 -6.79 1.23 0.72
C GLU A 62 -8.03 0.48 0.24
N THR A 63 -9.13 1.19 0.07
CA THR A 63 -10.38 0.60 -0.39
C THR A 63 -10.26 0.05 -1.82
N ALA A 64 -9.61 0.79 -2.71
CA ALA A 64 -9.45 0.38 -4.09
C ALA A 64 -8.55 -0.84 -4.24
N HIS A 65 -7.66 -1.08 -3.27
CA HIS A 65 -6.70 -2.17 -3.32
C HIS A 65 -7.00 -3.27 -2.29
N THR A 66 -8.20 -3.27 -1.76
CA THR A 66 -8.69 -4.33 -0.87
C THR A 66 -9.83 -5.05 -1.56
N ASP A 67 -9.66 -6.33 -1.83
CA ASP A 67 -10.63 -7.10 -2.57
C ASP A 67 -10.51 -8.58 -2.22
N THR A 68 -11.60 -9.31 -2.46
CA THR A 68 -11.64 -10.76 -2.29
C THR A 68 -12.25 -11.37 -3.53
N VAL A 69 -11.50 -12.27 -4.16
CA VAL A 69 -11.93 -12.97 -5.35
C VAL A 69 -11.95 -14.45 -5.06
N THR A 70 -13.07 -15.10 -5.34
CA THR A 70 -13.23 -16.53 -5.19
C THR A 70 -13.43 -17.16 -6.57
N TYR A 71 -12.61 -18.14 -6.87
CA TYR A 71 -12.70 -18.91 -8.11
C TYR A 71 -12.96 -20.36 -7.76
N ILE A 72 -13.97 -20.94 -8.38
CA ILE A 72 -14.34 -22.34 -8.16
C ILE A 72 -14.33 -23.06 -9.50
N ASN A 73 -13.57 -24.15 -9.56
CA ASN A 73 -13.48 -24.99 -10.74
C ASN A 73 -13.55 -26.46 -10.30
N GLY A 74 -14.74 -27.04 -10.46
CA GLY A 74 -14.97 -28.42 -10.02
C GLY A 74 -14.81 -28.56 -8.50
N ASN A 75 -13.84 -29.35 -8.10
CA ASN A 75 -13.54 -29.59 -6.68
C ASN A 75 -12.48 -28.64 -6.11
N VAL A 76 -12.01 -27.71 -6.93
CA VAL A 76 -10.95 -26.79 -6.51
C VAL A 76 -11.57 -25.42 -6.25
N ARG A 77 -11.25 -24.86 -5.10
CA ARG A 77 -11.65 -23.51 -4.73
C ARG A 77 -10.40 -22.69 -4.47
N ILE A 78 -10.31 -21.54 -5.13
CA ILE A 78 -9.20 -20.62 -4.95
C ILE A 78 -9.74 -19.30 -4.45
N ASP A 79 -9.33 -18.91 -3.24
CA ASP A 79 -9.67 -17.63 -2.65
C ASP A 79 -8.45 -16.72 -2.70
N THR A 80 -8.58 -15.57 -3.31
CA THR A 80 -7.54 -14.56 -3.37
C THR A 80 -8.01 -13.34 -2.59
N VAL A 81 -7.34 -13.07 -1.48
CA VAL A 81 -7.65 -11.92 -0.63
C VAL A 81 -6.52 -10.92 -0.74
N THR A 82 -6.84 -9.72 -1.18
CA THR A 82 -5.89 -8.61 -1.27
C THR A 82 -6.28 -7.57 -0.24
N VAL A 83 -5.35 -7.23 0.65
CA VAL A 83 -5.59 -6.23 1.69
C VAL A 83 -4.46 -5.21 1.64
N THR A 84 -4.81 -3.94 1.58
CA THR A 84 -3.85 -2.84 1.63
C THR A 84 -4.08 -2.03 2.89
N VAL A 85 -3.03 -1.86 3.68
CA VAL A 85 -3.04 -1.06 4.90
C VAL A 85 -1.94 -0.01 4.80
N CYS A 86 -2.30 1.24 5.01
CA CYS A 86 -1.37 2.35 4.97
C CYS A 86 -1.20 2.93 6.37
N LYS A 87 0.05 3.17 6.75
CA LYS A 87 0.41 3.75 8.04
C LYS A 87 1.41 4.89 7.85
N LYS A 88 1.29 5.91 8.68
CA LYS A 88 2.27 6.99 8.73
C LYS A 88 3.59 6.56 9.32
#